data_21f2acab3da173d6bce5331b05187543
#
_entry.id   21f2acab3da173d6bce5331b05187543
#
_cell.length_a   1.000
_cell.length_b   1.000
_cell.length_c   1.000
_cell.angle_alpha   90.00
_cell.angle_beta   90.00
_cell.angle_gamma   90.00
#
_symmetry.space_group_name_H-M   'P 1'
#
loop_
_entity.id
_entity.type
_entity.pdbx_description
1 polymer ?
#
loop_
_entity_poly.entity_id
_entity_poly.type
_entity_poly.pdbx_seq_one_letter_code
_entity_poly.pdbx_strand_id
1 'polypeptide(L)'
;MGTKKYFFFDYDGTLAIPLTRNIPDSTRETLRLLEAQGHFVALATGRLQCNALDFIDSAGIRNVVSDGGNSVTVDGKLLWMRSLDLPPVKACLHRLDELGVPWAVTTDNVPWRVSSNPDFATISGDYYLSTRYDANLDIDALTQVMKVYIPCATEDVPALVATGVLDDVPWVTYNSGALFIEPMNKDVGIRYL
;
A
#
# COMPACT_ATOMS: atom_id res chain seq x y z
N MET A 1 32.70 10.49 17.06
CA MET A 1 31.37 9.93 16.72
C MET A 1 30.99 10.45 15.36
N GLY A 2 30.64 9.58 14.41
CA GLY A 2 30.19 10.01 13.09
C GLY A 2 28.83 10.71 13.17
N THR A 3 28.50 11.56 12.17
CA THR A 3 27.19 12.21 12.08
C THR A 3 26.11 11.16 11.86
N LYS A 4 25.04 11.17 12.68
CA LYS A 4 23.87 10.32 12.48
C LYS A 4 23.26 10.59 11.10
N LYS A 5 23.00 9.54 10.36
CA LYS A 5 22.34 9.59 9.05
C LYS A 5 20.99 8.87 9.12
N TYR A 6 20.10 9.20 8.21
CA TYR A 6 18.78 8.62 8.07
C TYR A 6 18.71 7.88 6.76
N PHE A 7 18.38 6.59 6.80
CA PHE A 7 18.29 5.71 5.64
C PHE A 7 16.84 5.23 5.51
N PHE A 8 16.25 5.49 4.37
CA PHE A 8 14.92 5.03 4.02
C PHE A 8 15.03 4.09 2.81
N PHE A 9 14.56 2.88 2.98
CA PHE A 9 14.63 1.85 1.95
C PHE A 9 13.22 1.49 1.47
N ASP A 10 13.04 1.34 0.17
CA ASP A 10 11.87 0.64 -0.34
C ASP A 10 12.04 -0.87 -0.11
N TYR A 11 10.92 -1.60 -0.12
CA TYR A 11 10.94 -3.04 0.12
C TYR A 11 11.12 -3.82 -1.18
N ASP A 12 10.14 -3.70 -2.08
CA ASP A 12 10.04 -4.51 -3.29
C ASP A 12 11.12 -4.14 -4.32
N GLY A 13 12.06 -5.05 -4.56
CA GLY A 13 13.19 -4.80 -5.46
C GLY A 13 14.33 -3.97 -4.88
N THR A 14 14.28 -3.61 -3.60
CA THR A 14 15.35 -2.90 -2.89
C THR A 14 15.90 -3.75 -1.74
N LEU A 15 15.11 -4.01 -0.71
CA LEU A 15 15.53 -4.88 0.40
C LEU A 15 15.26 -6.35 0.13
N ALA A 16 14.15 -6.66 -0.53
CA ALA A 16 13.76 -8.01 -0.87
C ALA A 16 13.91 -8.29 -2.37
N ILE A 17 14.18 -9.54 -2.70
CA ILE A 17 14.14 -10.03 -4.08
C ILE A 17 12.72 -9.86 -4.61
N PRO A 18 12.53 -9.23 -5.80
CA PRO A 18 11.22 -8.97 -6.36
C PRO A 18 10.32 -10.22 -6.39
N LEU A 19 9.03 -10.04 -6.10
CA LEU A 19 8.02 -11.09 -6.07
C LEU A 19 8.27 -12.21 -5.03
N THR A 20 9.22 -11.99 -4.11
CA THR A 20 9.49 -12.91 -2.99
C THR A 20 9.36 -12.17 -1.66
N ARG A 21 9.34 -12.92 -0.56
CA ARG A 21 9.49 -12.36 0.80
C ARG A 21 10.93 -12.52 1.30
N ASN A 22 11.84 -12.90 0.41
CA ASN A 22 13.21 -13.23 0.79
C ASN A 22 14.07 -11.95 0.82
N ILE A 23 14.54 -11.61 1.99
CA ILE A 23 15.58 -10.58 2.21
C ILE A 23 16.91 -11.32 2.29
N PRO A 24 17.89 -11.01 1.42
CA PRO A 24 19.21 -11.62 1.49
C PRO A 24 19.90 -11.39 2.83
N ASP A 25 20.69 -12.36 3.30
CA ASP A 25 21.41 -12.25 4.57
C ASP A 25 22.38 -11.05 4.59
N SER A 26 23.01 -10.76 3.45
CA SER A 26 23.86 -9.57 3.29
C SER A 26 23.10 -8.26 3.51
N THR A 27 21.84 -8.20 3.08
CA THR A 27 20.97 -7.05 3.32
C THR A 27 20.66 -6.92 4.80
N ARG A 28 20.26 -8.00 5.48
CA ARG A 28 19.99 -8.02 6.93
C ARG A 28 21.20 -7.57 7.73
N GLU A 29 22.37 -8.09 7.40
CA GLU A 29 23.62 -7.70 8.07
C GLU A 29 23.94 -6.23 7.84
N THR A 30 23.75 -5.71 6.63
CA THR A 30 23.95 -4.28 6.33
C THR A 30 23.04 -3.39 7.16
N LEU A 31 21.75 -3.72 7.25
CA LEU A 31 20.80 -2.98 8.08
C LEU A 31 21.22 -2.97 9.55
N ARG A 32 21.59 -4.14 10.08
CA ARG A 32 22.09 -4.27 11.47
C ARG A 32 23.35 -3.43 11.72
N LEU A 33 24.27 -3.39 10.78
CA LEU A 33 25.49 -2.58 10.90
C LEU A 33 25.20 -1.07 10.88
N LEU A 34 24.26 -0.61 10.06
CA LEU A 34 23.85 0.79 10.04
C LEU A 34 23.26 1.22 11.40
N GLU A 35 22.38 0.41 11.97
CA GLU A 35 21.81 0.66 13.29
C GLU A 35 22.87 0.62 14.40
N ALA A 36 23.79 -0.36 14.36
CA ALA A 36 24.88 -0.48 15.33
C ALA A 36 25.84 0.73 15.30
N GLN A 37 25.95 1.41 14.15
CA GLN A 37 26.69 2.65 14.00
C GLN A 37 25.90 3.89 14.46
N GLY A 38 24.69 3.73 14.98
CA GLY A 38 23.83 4.80 15.50
C GLY A 38 23.04 5.54 14.41
N HIS A 39 22.97 4.98 13.20
CA HIS A 39 22.15 5.56 12.14
C HIS A 39 20.66 5.22 12.33
N PHE A 40 19.78 6.03 11.75
CA PHE A 40 18.35 5.74 11.71
C PHE A 40 18.04 4.95 10.46
N VAL A 41 17.36 3.82 10.62
CA VAL A 41 16.95 2.95 9.51
C VAL A 41 15.43 2.82 9.51
N ALA A 42 14.82 3.01 8.35
CA ALA A 42 13.37 2.88 8.16
C ALA A 42 13.03 2.24 6.81
N LEU A 43 11.92 1.54 6.78
CA LEU A 43 11.25 1.13 5.54
C LEU A 43 10.37 2.28 5.03
N ALA A 44 10.27 2.47 3.70
CA ALA A 44 9.33 3.40 3.06
C ALA A 44 8.63 2.69 1.89
N THR A 45 7.39 2.24 2.11
CA THR A 45 6.68 1.34 1.21
C THR A 45 5.26 1.82 0.87
N GLY A 46 4.74 1.42 -0.31
CA GLY A 46 3.32 1.54 -0.65
C GLY A 46 2.43 0.49 0.03
N ARG A 47 3.00 -0.52 0.71
CA ARG A 47 2.22 -1.55 1.41
C ARG A 47 1.48 -0.95 2.60
N LEU A 48 0.30 -1.52 2.93
CA LEU A 48 -0.43 -1.22 4.16
C LEU A 48 0.44 -1.53 5.38
N GLN A 49 0.26 -0.77 6.46
CA GLN A 49 1.07 -0.92 7.67
C GLN A 49 1.02 -2.35 8.23
N CYS A 50 -0.17 -2.95 8.33
CA CYS A 50 -0.31 -4.34 8.80
C CYS A 50 0.47 -5.35 7.94
N ASN A 51 0.54 -5.12 6.62
CA ASN A 51 1.30 -5.98 5.72
C ASN A 51 2.80 -5.67 5.72
N ALA A 52 3.18 -4.44 6.08
CA ALA A 52 4.58 -4.06 6.22
C ALA A 52 5.23 -4.65 7.47
N LEU A 53 4.46 -4.88 8.55
CA LEU A 53 4.98 -5.42 9.81
C LEU A 53 5.65 -6.79 9.64
N ASP A 54 5.04 -7.70 8.88
CA ASP A 54 5.61 -9.03 8.63
C ASP A 54 7.01 -8.97 7.99
N PHE A 55 7.26 -7.90 7.21
CA PHE A 55 8.53 -7.70 6.54
C PHE A 55 9.56 -7.05 7.43
N ILE A 56 9.18 -6.10 8.25
CA ILE A 56 10.10 -5.41 9.16
C ILE A 56 10.61 -6.36 10.24
N ASP A 57 9.77 -7.24 10.76
CA ASP A 57 10.19 -8.26 11.73
C ASP A 57 11.27 -9.16 11.13
N SER A 58 11.10 -9.58 9.87
CA SER A 58 12.09 -10.41 9.18
C SER A 58 13.40 -9.68 8.88
N ALA A 59 13.40 -8.37 8.76
CA ALA A 59 14.57 -7.52 8.48
C ALA A 59 15.18 -6.91 9.76
N GLY A 60 14.48 -6.98 10.90
CA GLY A 60 14.87 -6.31 12.15
C GLY A 60 14.63 -4.79 12.14
N ILE A 61 13.96 -4.24 11.13
CA ILE A 61 13.62 -2.81 11.05
C ILE A 61 12.45 -2.52 11.99
N ARG A 62 12.50 -1.39 12.70
CA ARG A 62 11.45 -0.98 13.66
C ARG A 62 10.69 0.27 13.24
N ASN A 63 11.16 0.96 12.22
CA ASN A 63 10.58 2.22 11.75
C ASN A 63 10.05 2.04 10.32
N VAL A 64 8.83 2.48 10.06
CA VAL A 64 8.17 2.32 8.77
C VAL A 64 7.38 3.55 8.40
N VAL A 65 7.56 4.00 7.18
CA VAL A 65 6.61 4.82 6.44
C VAL A 65 5.86 3.88 5.50
N SER A 66 4.59 3.66 5.73
CA SER A 66 3.73 2.74 4.96
C SER A 66 2.56 3.48 4.29
N ASP A 67 1.72 2.75 3.59
CA ASP A 67 0.57 3.29 2.85
C ASP A 67 0.94 4.47 1.94
N GLY A 68 2.05 4.34 1.20
CA GLY A 68 2.52 5.39 0.30
C GLY A 68 2.85 6.73 0.97
N GLY A 69 3.03 6.76 2.30
CA GLY A 69 3.30 7.95 3.09
C GLY A 69 2.18 8.33 4.07
N ASN A 70 1.04 7.66 4.02
CA ASN A 70 -0.12 7.94 4.89
C ASN A 70 -0.08 7.20 6.24
N SER A 71 1.01 6.53 6.57
CA SER A 71 1.17 5.84 7.86
C SER A 71 2.62 5.89 8.33
N VAL A 72 2.82 6.12 9.63
CA VAL A 72 4.14 6.15 10.27
C VAL A 72 4.14 5.28 11.51
N THR A 73 5.11 4.39 11.56
CA THR A 73 5.44 3.52 12.70
C THR A 73 6.87 3.83 13.17
N VAL A 74 7.06 4.01 14.47
CA VAL A 74 8.38 4.24 15.10
C VAL A 74 8.55 3.26 16.24
N ASP A 75 9.71 2.61 16.30
CA ASP A 75 10.03 1.58 17.30
C ASP A 75 8.95 0.49 17.41
N GLY A 76 8.33 0.12 16.27
CA GLY A 76 7.26 -0.87 16.21
C GLY A 76 5.88 -0.35 16.63
N LYS A 77 5.75 0.93 16.99
CA LYS A 77 4.48 1.53 17.42
C LYS A 77 3.91 2.40 16.30
N LEU A 78 2.68 2.11 15.85
CA LEU A 78 1.94 2.97 14.93
C LEU A 78 1.65 4.31 15.60
N LEU A 79 2.15 5.40 15.03
CA LEU A 79 1.93 6.75 15.53
C LEU A 79 0.68 7.36 14.92
N TRP A 80 0.49 7.22 13.62
CA TRP A 80 -0.68 7.67 12.91
C TRP A 80 -0.86 6.92 11.58
N MET A 81 -2.09 6.90 11.10
CA MET A 81 -2.51 6.40 9.80
C MET A 81 -3.64 7.28 9.27
N ARG A 82 -3.68 7.57 7.99
CA ARG A 82 -4.65 8.46 7.35
C ARG A 82 -5.36 7.76 6.21
N SER A 83 -6.65 8.00 6.11
CA SER A 83 -7.46 7.62 4.95
C SER A 83 -7.05 8.43 3.71
N LEU A 84 -7.38 7.91 2.54
CA LEU A 84 -7.51 8.69 1.31
C LEU A 84 -8.59 9.77 1.49
N ASP A 85 -8.56 10.79 0.65
CA ASP A 85 -9.64 11.79 0.58
C ASP A 85 -10.92 11.15 0.06
N LEU A 86 -11.94 11.08 0.91
CA LEU A 86 -13.14 10.29 0.64
C LEU A 86 -14.00 10.82 -0.52
N PRO A 87 -14.28 12.13 -0.66
CA PRO A 87 -15.17 12.61 -1.72
C PRO A 87 -14.73 12.17 -3.12
N PRO A 88 -13.48 12.41 -3.57
CA PRO A 88 -13.06 11.95 -4.90
C PRO A 88 -12.98 10.42 -5.01
N VAL A 89 -12.60 9.72 -3.94
CA VAL A 89 -12.58 8.25 -3.94
C VAL A 89 -13.98 7.68 -4.11
N LYS A 90 -14.98 8.16 -3.37
CA LYS A 90 -16.39 7.73 -3.50
C LYS A 90 -16.93 8.00 -4.91
N ALA A 91 -16.66 9.18 -5.46
CA ALA A 91 -17.08 9.51 -6.83
C ALA A 91 -16.43 8.56 -7.85
N CYS A 92 -15.16 8.22 -7.67
CA CYS A 92 -14.46 7.25 -8.51
C CYS A 92 -15.10 5.85 -8.40
N LEU A 93 -15.41 5.37 -7.18
CA LEU A 93 -16.03 4.06 -6.97
C LEU A 93 -17.42 3.96 -7.63
N HIS A 94 -18.26 4.98 -7.50
CA HIS A 94 -19.56 5.02 -8.21
C HIS A 94 -19.40 4.95 -9.73
N ARG A 95 -18.42 5.68 -10.28
CA ARG A 95 -18.16 5.61 -11.71
C ARG A 95 -17.59 4.26 -12.17
N LEU A 96 -16.79 3.59 -11.34
CA LEU A 96 -16.33 2.23 -11.63
C LEU A 96 -17.52 1.26 -11.68
N ASP A 97 -18.50 1.40 -10.76
CA ASP A 97 -19.74 0.61 -10.79
C ASP A 97 -20.54 0.87 -12.08
N GLU A 98 -20.71 2.13 -12.48
CA GLU A 98 -21.38 2.50 -13.75
C GLU A 98 -20.68 1.89 -14.98
N LEU A 99 -19.36 1.78 -14.95
CA LEU A 99 -18.55 1.18 -16.01
C LEU A 99 -18.49 -0.36 -15.92
N GLY A 100 -19.05 -0.96 -14.89
CA GLY A 100 -18.98 -2.40 -14.63
C GLY A 100 -17.55 -2.90 -14.32
N VAL A 101 -16.67 -2.01 -13.85
CA VAL A 101 -15.30 -2.34 -13.49
C VAL A 101 -15.25 -2.82 -12.03
N PRO A 102 -14.83 -4.07 -11.77
CA PRO A 102 -14.77 -4.59 -10.40
C PRO A 102 -13.70 -3.86 -9.57
N TRP A 103 -14.02 -3.65 -8.30
CA TRP A 103 -13.11 -3.02 -7.35
C TRP A 103 -13.25 -3.63 -5.94
N ALA A 104 -12.23 -3.43 -5.12
CA ALA A 104 -12.25 -3.72 -3.69
C ALA A 104 -11.56 -2.61 -2.91
N VAL A 105 -11.91 -2.47 -1.63
CA VAL A 105 -11.34 -1.46 -0.73
C VAL A 105 -10.79 -2.09 0.53
N THR A 106 -9.73 -1.49 1.08
CA THR A 106 -9.32 -1.69 2.46
C THR A 106 -9.77 -0.48 3.26
N THR A 107 -10.60 -0.71 4.27
CA THR A 107 -11.23 0.33 5.07
C THR A 107 -10.63 0.48 6.47
N ASP A 108 -9.63 -0.33 6.79
CA ASP A 108 -8.92 -0.30 8.07
C ASP A 108 -7.50 -0.88 7.88
N ASN A 109 -6.70 -0.85 8.94
CA ASN A 109 -5.37 -1.47 9.00
C ASN A 109 -5.47 -2.98 9.21
N VAL A 110 -5.97 -3.68 8.20
CA VAL A 110 -6.28 -5.11 8.26
C VAL A 110 -5.76 -5.85 7.01
N PRO A 111 -5.40 -7.14 7.10
CA PRO A 111 -4.85 -7.90 5.99
C PRO A 111 -5.93 -8.46 5.06
N TRP A 112 -7.01 -7.74 4.87
CA TRP A 112 -8.06 -8.07 3.90
C TRP A 112 -8.66 -6.82 3.27
N ARG A 113 -9.24 -7.01 2.10
CA ARG A 113 -10.03 -6.03 1.35
C ARG A 113 -11.47 -6.52 1.25
N VAL A 114 -12.40 -5.61 1.00
CA VAL A 114 -13.84 -5.90 0.85
C VAL A 114 -14.27 -5.53 -0.56
N SER A 115 -15.08 -6.37 -1.19
CA SER A 115 -15.69 -6.12 -2.51
C SER A 115 -17.15 -6.54 -2.51
N SER A 116 -17.99 -5.79 -3.23
CA SER A 116 -19.37 -6.17 -3.56
C SER A 116 -19.45 -7.15 -4.75
N ASN A 117 -18.34 -7.40 -5.44
CA ASN A 117 -18.27 -8.37 -6.52
C ASN A 117 -17.90 -9.75 -5.95
N PRO A 118 -18.75 -10.79 -6.09
CA PRO A 118 -18.49 -12.12 -5.52
C PRO A 118 -17.29 -12.82 -6.17
N ASP A 119 -16.94 -12.46 -7.40
CA ASP A 119 -15.86 -13.07 -8.16
C ASP A 119 -14.53 -12.32 -8.02
N PHE A 120 -14.49 -11.22 -7.25
CA PHE A 120 -13.31 -10.35 -7.14
C PHE A 120 -12.04 -11.11 -6.76
N ALA A 121 -12.11 -12.03 -5.80
CA ALA A 121 -10.96 -12.83 -5.38
C ALA A 121 -10.39 -13.68 -6.54
N THR A 122 -11.26 -14.21 -7.40
CA THR A 122 -10.86 -15.00 -8.57
C THR A 122 -10.25 -14.09 -9.65
N ILE A 123 -10.84 -12.92 -9.88
CA ILE A 123 -10.39 -11.97 -10.91
C ILE A 123 -9.03 -11.36 -10.55
N SER A 124 -8.87 -10.94 -9.30
CA SER A 124 -7.68 -10.20 -8.84
C SER A 124 -6.61 -11.09 -8.20
N GLY A 125 -6.98 -12.29 -7.74
CA GLY A 125 -6.13 -13.13 -6.89
C GLY A 125 -5.91 -12.58 -5.48
N ASP A 126 -5.64 -13.46 -4.53
CA ASP A 126 -5.32 -13.13 -3.14
C ASP A 126 -3.82 -13.37 -2.89
N TYR A 127 -2.98 -12.41 -3.25
CA TYR A 127 -1.53 -12.56 -3.13
C TYR A 127 -1.01 -12.35 -1.69
N TYR A 128 -1.41 -11.23 -1.05
CA TYR A 128 -1.01 -10.88 0.32
C TYR A 128 -2.16 -10.30 1.15
N LEU A 129 -3.31 -10.11 0.54
CA LEU A 129 -4.57 -9.72 1.17
C LEU A 129 -5.62 -10.75 0.79
N SER A 130 -6.41 -11.20 1.76
CA SER A 130 -7.63 -11.94 1.45
C SER A 130 -8.75 -10.99 0.99
N THR A 131 -9.66 -11.51 0.18
CA THR A 131 -10.85 -10.77 -0.24
C THR A 131 -12.07 -11.27 0.54
N ARG A 132 -12.83 -10.34 1.10
CA ARG A 132 -14.13 -10.60 1.73
C ARG A 132 -15.22 -10.07 0.81
N TYR A 133 -16.19 -10.91 0.52
CA TYR A 133 -17.38 -10.51 -0.20
C TYR A 133 -18.41 -9.90 0.76
N ASP A 134 -18.95 -8.74 0.40
CA ASP A 134 -20.07 -8.10 1.08
C ASP A 134 -21.04 -7.51 0.06
N ALA A 135 -22.17 -8.19 -0.15
CA ALA A 135 -23.22 -7.74 -1.07
C ALA A 135 -23.85 -6.40 -0.68
N ASN A 136 -23.70 -5.99 0.58
CA ASN A 136 -24.27 -4.75 1.11
C ASN A 136 -23.22 -3.65 1.27
N LEU A 137 -22.06 -3.79 0.63
CA LEU A 137 -21.02 -2.76 0.68
C LEU A 137 -21.55 -1.46 0.06
N ASP A 138 -21.79 -0.46 0.92
CA ASP A 138 -22.33 0.84 0.56
C ASP A 138 -21.20 1.86 0.48
N ILE A 139 -20.94 2.39 -0.71
CA ILE A 139 -19.92 3.41 -0.97
C ILE A 139 -20.15 4.65 -0.12
N ASP A 140 -21.42 5.08 0.00
CA ASP A 140 -21.75 6.32 0.71
C ASP A 140 -21.61 6.17 2.23
N ALA A 141 -21.71 4.96 2.76
CA ALA A 141 -21.48 4.66 4.17
C ALA A 141 -19.99 4.53 4.54
N LEU A 142 -19.05 4.49 3.57
CA LEU A 142 -17.63 4.44 3.86
C LEU A 142 -17.17 5.68 4.63
N THR A 143 -16.55 5.47 5.79
CA THR A 143 -16.00 6.52 6.65
C THR A 143 -14.49 6.69 6.50
N GLN A 144 -13.83 5.69 5.94
CA GLN A 144 -12.41 5.72 5.60
C GLN A 144 -12.09 4.69 4.50
N VAL A 145 -11.10 5.00 3.66
CA VAL A 145 -10.55 4.12 2.64
C VAL A 145 -9.05 4.28 2.65
N MET A 146 -8.30 3.20 2.90
CA MET A 146 -6.84 3.21 2.91
C MET A 146 -6.30 2.99 1.50
N LYS A 147 -6.95 2.09 0.75
CA LYS A 147 -6.53 1.72 -0.60
C LYS A 147 -7.71 1.14 -1.39
N VAL A 148 -7.73 1.40 -2.70
CA VAL A 148 -8.63 0.75 -3.65
C VAL A 148 -7.81 -0.16 -4.58
N TYR A 149 -8.38 -1.29 -4.90
CA TYR A 149 -7.80 -2.32 -5.76
C TYR A 149 -8.71 -2.49 -6.98
N ILE A 150 -8.16 -2.32 -8.18
CA ILE A 150 -8.87 -2.44 -9.45
C ILE A 150 -8.11 -3.45 -10.31
N PRO A 151 -8.66 -4.64 -10.59
CA PRO A 151 -8.10 -5.56 -11.57
C PRO A 151 -8.10 -4.88 -12.93
N CYS A 152 -6.92 -4.67 -13.50
CA CYS A 152 -6.77 -3.99 -14.78
C CYS A 152 -5.48 -4.48 -15.42
N ALA A 153 -5.59 -5.15 -16.58
CA ALA A 153 -4.42 -5.54 -17.34
C ALA A 153 -3.67 -4.29 -17.81
N THR A 154 -2.36 -4.38 -17.95
CA THR A 154 -1.53 -3.21 -18.29
C THR A 154 -1.96 -2.57 -19.61
N GLU A 155 -2.39 -3.39 -20.57
CA GLU A 155 -2.91 -2.96 -21.87
C GLU A 155 -4.26 -2.22 -21.79
N ASP A 156 -5.07 -2.46 -20.74
CA ASP A 156 -6.38 -1.86 -20.56
C ASP A 156 -6.32 -0.52 -19.79
N VAL A 157 -5.21 -0.24 -19.12
CA VAL A 157 -5.03 1.01 -18.34
C VAL A 157 -5.30 2.27 -19.17
N PRO A 158 -4.78 2.42 -20.41
CA PRO A 158 -5.06 3.61 -21.22
C PRO A 158 -6.55 3.81 -21.52
N ALA A 159 -7.29 2.73 -21.72
CA ALA A 159 -8.73 2.80 -21.96
C ALA A 159 -9.49 3.26 -20.70
N LEU A 160 -9.12 2.73 -19.54
CA LEU A 160 -9.70 3.14 -18.26
C LEU A 160 -9.39 4.62 -17.95
N VAL A 161 -8.16 5.05 -18.14
CA VAL A 161 -7.75 6.46 -17.97
C VAL A 161 -8.54 7.39 -18.89
N ALA A 162 -8.76 6.98 -20.15
CA ALA A 162 -9.52 7.79 -21.11
C ALA A 162 -10.99 8.04 -20.72
N THR A 163 -11.56 7.26 -19.78
CA THR A 163 -12.89 7.50 -19.23
C THR A 163 -12.94 8.68 -18.26
N GLY A 164 -11.79 9.18 -17.78
CA GLY A 164 -11.68 10.21 -16.75
C GLY A 164 -12.03 9.74 -15.34
N VAL A 165 -12.25 8.43 -15.12
CA VAL A 165 -12.63 7.89 -13.80
C VAL A 165 -11.54 8.06 -12.74
N LEU A 166 -10.29 8.22 -13.16
CA LEU A 166 -9.12 8.32 -12.28
C LEU A 166 -8.59 9.75 -12.11
N ASP A 167 -9.22 10.77 -12.71
CA ASP A 167 -8.65 12.13 -12.81
C ASP A 167 -8.44 12.81 -11.44
N ASP A 168 -9.31 12.54 -10.48
CA ASP A 168 -9.31 13.22 -9.18
C ASP A 168 -8.74 12.36 -8.04
N VAL A 169 -8.16 11.19 -8.34
CA VAL A 169 -7.61 10.28 -7.34
C VAL A 169 -6.14 9.96 -7.64
N PRO A 170 -5.29 9.77 -6.62
CA PRO A 170 -3.92 9.29 -6.82
C PRO A 170 -3.94 7.80 -7.18
N TRP A 171 -3.38 7.44 -8.31
CA TRP A 171 -3.34 6.04 -8.73
C TRP A 171 -1.97 5.62 -9.26
N VAL A 172 -1.72 4.33 -9.21
CA VAL A 172 -0.50 3.69 -9.70
C VAL A 172 -0.80 2.30 -10.25
N THR A 173 -0.02 1.87 -11.24
CA THR A 173 -0.01 0.48 -11.71
C THR A 173 1.29 -0.19 -11.33
N TYR A 174 1.19 -1.47 -11.00
CA TYR A 174 2.34 -2.35 -10.87
C TYR A 174 2.25 -3.44 -11.94
N ASN A 175 3.37 -4.06 -12.29
CA ASN A 175 3.44 -5.13 -13.29
C ASN A 175 2.68 -6.43 -12.88
N SER A 176 1.62 -6.28 -12.12
CA SER A 176 0.81 -7.37 -11.55
C SER A 176 -0.58 -7.49 -12.15
N GLY A 177 -0.92 -6.72 -13.21
CA GLY A 177 -2.27 -6.70 -13.77
C GLY A 177 -3.30 -6.05 -12.84
N ALA A 178 -2.86 -5.09 -12.03
CA ALA A 178 -3.73 -4.36 -11.12
C ALA A 178 -3.38 -2.86 -11.09
N LEU A 179 -4.41 -2.04 -10.96
CA LEU A 179 -4.34 -0.62 -10.67
C LEU A 179 -4.76 -0.39 -9.23
N PHE A 180 -4.06 0.51 -8.55
CA PHE A 180 -4.33 0.86 -7.16
C PHE A 180 -4.62 2.36 -7.06
N ILE A 181 -5.65 2.72 -6.29
CA ILE A 181 -5.77 4.09 -5.79
C ILE A 181 -5.13 4.07 -4.40
N GLU A 182 -3.99 4.74 -4.29
CA GLU A 182 -3.19 4.78 -3.07
C GLU A 182 -2.40 6.09 -2.99
N PRO A 183 -2.01 6.54 -1.79
CA PRO A 183 -1.16 7.71 -1.65
C PRO A 183 0.20 7.47 -2.31
N MET A 184 0.72 8.51 -2.98
CA MET A 184 2.04 8.48 -3.66
C MET A 184 3.03 9.45 -3.01
N ASN A 185 2.85 9.77 -1.72
CA ASN A 185 3.55 10.83 -1.02
C ASN A 185 4.42 10.28 0.12
N LYS A 186 5.30 9.30 -0.17
CA LYS A 186 6.22 8.73 0.84
C LYS A 186 7.01 9.80 1.60
N ASP A 187 7.29 10.94 0.95
CA ASP A 187 7.99 12.08 1.53
C ASP A 187 7.25 12.70 2.73
N VAL A 188 5.92 12.66 2.77
CA VAL A 188 5.12 13.14 3.92
C VAL A 188 5.46 12.35 5.19
N GLY A 189 5.46 11.04 5.11
CA GLY A 189 5.86 10.19 6.24
C GLY A 189 7.36 10.30 6.56
N ILE A 190 8.21 10.40 5.55
CA ILE A 190 9.67 10.55 5.72
C ILE A 190 10.00 11.87 6.45
N ARG A 191 9.37 12.97 6.08
CA ARG A 191 9.59 14.28 6.73
C ARG A 191 9.08 14.34 8.17
N TYR A 192 8.18 13.45 8.54
CA TYR A 192 7.69 13.35 9.91
C TYR A 192 8.73 12.71 10.85
N LEU A 193 9.58 11.81 10.35
CA LEU A 193 10.64 11.11 11.07
C LEU A 193 11.93 11.92 11.13
#